data_dc2949f77ecacb75ca85e2513b92c96a
#
_entry.id   dc2949f77ecacb75ca85e2513b92c96a
#
_cell.length_a   1.000
_cell.length_b   1.000
_cell.length_c   1.000
_cell.angle_alpha   90.00
_cell.angle_beta   90.00
_cell.angle_gamma   90.00
#
_symmetry.space_group_name_H-M   'P 1'
#
loop_
_entity.id
_entity.type
_entity.pdbx_description
1 polymer ?
#
loop_
_entity_poly.entity_id
_entity_poly.type
_entity_poly.pdbx_seq_one_letter_code
_entity_poly.pdbx_strand_id
1 'polypeptide(L)'
;MSFLVVVPEFLTSAAADVENIGSTLRAANAAAAASTTALAAAGADEVSAAVAALFARFGQEYQAVSAQASAFHQQFVQTLNSASGSYAAAEATIASQLQTAQHDLLGAVNAPTETLLGRPLIGDGAPGTATSPNGGAGGLLYGNGGNGYSATASGVGGGAGGSAGLIGNGGAGGAGGPNAPGGAGGNGGWLLGNGGXXPPLPSSQPPLPPAPPGARRASPA
;
A
#
# COMPACT_ATOMS: atom_id res chain seq x y z
N MET A 1 -9.48 5.28 30.56
CA MET A 1 -9.04 6.06 29.37
C MET A 1 -9.95 5.70 28.21
N SER A 2 -10.53 6.71 27.54
CA SER A 2 -11.34 6.45 26.36
C SER A 2 -10.41 6.46 25.14
N PHE A 3 -10.58 5.46 24.30
CA PHE A 3 -9.84 5.38 23.04
C PHE A 3 -10.69 6.03 21.96
N LEU A 4 -10.15 7.06 21.33
CA LEU A 4 -10.75 7.66 20.15
C LEU A 4 -10.11 6.99 18.92
N VAL A 5 -10.93 6.31 18.15
CA VAL A 5 -10.48 5.73 16.87
C VAL A 5 -10.95 6.69 15.77
N VAL A 6 -10.00 7.27 15.07
CA VAL A 6 -10.26 8.15 13.94
C VAL A 6 -9.72 7.46 12.70
N VAL A 7 -10.53 7.46 11.63
CA VAL A 7 -10.10 6.97 10.32
C VAL A 7 -9.81 8.20 9.47
N PRO A 8 -8.53 8.56 9.26
CA PRO A 8 -8.17 9.81 8.57
C PRO A 8 -8.79 9.94 7.18
N GLU A 9 -9.03 8.82 6.50
CA GLU A 9 -9.64 8.80 5.17
C GLU A 9 -11.06 9.38 5.18
N PHE A 10 -11.82 9.14 6.25
CA PHE A 10 -13.16 9.73 6.38
C PHE A 10 -13.10 11.25 6.53
N LEU A 11 -12.11 11.77 7.26
CA LEU A 11 -11.92 13.21 7.38
C LEU A 11 -11.53 13.84 6.03
N THR A 12 -10.66 13.16 5.28
CA THR A 12 -10.24 13.62 3.94
C THR A 12 -11.44 13.63 2.98
N SER A 13 -12.26 12.58 3.01
CA SER A 13 -13.46 12.51 2.19
C SER A 13 -14.46 13.61 2.55
N ALA A 14 -14.68 13.82 3.85
CA ALA A 14 -15.57 14.89 4.31
C ALA A 14 -15.05 16.28 3.90
N ALA A 15 -13.72 16.50 3.98
CA ALA A 15 -13.12 17.76 3.53
C ALA A 15 -13.36 18.00 2.03
N ALA A 16 -13.26 16.93 1.21
CA ALA A 16 -13.52 17.02 -0.22
C ALA A 16 -15.00 17.34 -0.51
N ASP A 17 -15.92 16.71 0.23
CA ASP A 17 -17.35 16.99 0.08
C ASP A 17 -17.66 18.45 0.45
N VAL A 18 -17.10 18.93 1.55
CA VAL A 18 -17.24 20.33 1.96
C VAL A 18 -16.68 21.27 0.89
N GLU A 19 -15.48 20.98 0.34
CA GLU A 19 -14.91 21.80 -0.75
C GLU A 19 -15.82 21.84 -1.97
N ASN A 20 -16.42 20.73 -2.34
CA ASN A 20 -17.36 20.65 -3.48
C ASN A 20 -18.60 21.53 -3.25
N ILE A 21 -19.14 21.53 -2.02
CA ILE A 21 -20.25 22.42 -1.64
C ILE A 21 -19.84 23.88 -1.81
N GLY A 22 -18.65 24.25 -1.30
CA GLY A 22 -18.12 25.61 -1.40
C GLY A 22 -17.91 26.04 -2.85
N SER A 23 -17.38 25.17 -3.67
CA SER A 23 -17.14 25.45 -5.08
C SER A 23 -18.47 25.69 -5.84
N THR A 24 -19.47 24.85 -5.58
CA THR A 24 -20.81 24.97 -6.18
C THR A 24 -21.48 26.29 -5.77
N LEU A 25 -21.37 26.65 -4.49
CA LEU A 25 -21.94 27.89 -3.98
C LEU A 25 -21.27 29.13 -4.58
N ARG A 26 -19.92 29.11 -4.71
CA ARG A 26 -19.19 30.22 -5.34
C ARG A 26 -19.61 30.37 -6.81
N ALA A 27 -19.77 29.26 -7.54
CA ALA A 27 -20.21 29.30 -8.93
C ALA A 27 -21.61 29.89 -9.06
N ALA A 28 -22.55 29.48 -8.19
CA ALA A 28 -23.92 30.00 -8.19
C ALA A 28 -23.95 31.50 -7.87
N ASN A 29 -23.17 31.95 -6.87
CA ASN A 29 -23.10 33.36 -6.49
C ASN A 29 -22.48 34.22 -7.58
N ALA A 30 -21.44 33.70 -8.27
CA ALA A 30 -20.84 34.40 -9.42
C ALA A 30 -21.82 34.52 -10.57
N ALA A 31 -22.60 33.48 -10.85
CA ALA A 31 -23.62 33.50 -11.92
C ALA A 31 -24.73 34.51 -11.62
N ALA A 32 -25.12 34.68 -10.34
CA ALA A 32 -26.18 35.60 -9.94
C ALA A 32 -25.70 37.07 -9.83
N ALA A 33 -24.37 37.31 -9.76
CA ALA A 33 -23.83 38.62 -9.41
C ALA A 33 -24.30 39.74 -10.36
N ALA A 34 -24.16 39.52 -11.68
CA ALA A 34 -24.48 40.57 -12.66
C ALA A 34 -25.96 40.97 -12.62
N SER A 35 -26.87 39.99 -12.56
CA SER A 35 -28.32 40.23 -12.56
C SER A 35 -28.85 40.84 -11.28
N THR A 36 -28.10 40.71 -10.17
CA THR A 36 -28.56 41.23 -8.87
C THR A 36 -27.88 42.54 -8.48
N THR A 37 -26.68 42.82 -8.99
CA THR A 37 -25.95 44.05 -8.62
C THR A 37 -26.09 45.17 -9.66
N ALA A 38 -26.60 44.87 -10.87
CA ALA A 38 -26.81 45.85 -11.94
C ALA A 38 -28.27 45.81 -12.41
N LEU A 39 -29.18 46.01 -11.50
CA LEU A 39 -30.64 45.93 -11.79
C LEU A 39 -31.07 47.17 -12.58
N ALA A 40 -31.73 46.95 -13.72
CA ALA A 40 -32.32 48.03 -14.50
C ALA A 40 -33.62 48.54 -13.88
N ALA A 41 -33.85 49.86 -13.94
CA ALA A 41 -35.10 50.43 -13.46
C ALA A 41 -36.27 49.95 -14.33
N ALA A 42 -37.42 49.66 -13.71
CA ALA A 42 -38.62 49.15 -14.41
C ALA A 42 -39.31 50.26 -15.25
N GLY A 43 -39.09 51.50 -14.89
CA GLY A 43 -39.63 52.64 -15.63
C GLY A 43 -38.64 53.82 -15.60
N ALA A 44 -38.97 54.89 -16.33
CA ALA A 44 -38.10 56.08 -16.42
C ALA A 44 -38.45 57.13 -15.35
N ASP A 45 -39.00 56.68 -14.20
CA ASP A 45 -39.39 57.55 -13.11
C ASP A 45 -38.45 57.37 -11.91
N GLU A 46 -38.45 58.36 -10.99
CA GLU A 46 -37.55 58.41 -9.87
C GLU A 46 -37.76 57.26 -8.87
N VAL A 47 -38.98 56.80 -8.74
CA VAL A 47 -39.32 55.70 -7.82
C VAL A 47 -38.74 54.38 -8.35
N SER A 48 -38.93 54.09 -9.65
CA SER A 48 -38.36 52.91 -10.29
C SER A 48 -36.82 52.92 -10.18
N ALA A 49 -36.20 54.06 -10.38
CA ALA A 49 -34.73 54.21 -10.24
C ALA A 49 -34.28 53.98 -8.81
N ALA A 50 -34.96 54.53 -7.81
CA ALA A 50 -34.62 54.37 -6.41
C ALA A 50 -34.75 52.91 -5.95
N VAL A 51 -35.83 52.23 -6.40
CA VAL A 51 -36.02 50.81 -6.07
C VAL A 51 -34.94 49.92 -6.71
N ALA A 52 -34.58 50.18 -7.97
CA ALA A 52 -33.48 49.44 -8.63
C ALA A 52 -32.14 49.62 -7.89
N ALA A 53 -31.85 50.88 -7.47
CA ALA A 53 -30.63 51.18 -6.71
C ALA A 53 -30.61 50.47 -5.35
N LEU A 54 -31.78 50.41 -4.66
CA LEU A 54 -31.89 49.73 -3.38
C LEU A 54 -31.58 48.22 -3.53
N PHE A 55 -32.15 47.56 -4.51
CA PHE A 55 -31.93 46.12 -4.76
C PHE A 55 -30.47 45.87 -5.22
N ALA A 56 -29.93 46.72 -6.08
CA ALA A 56 -28.53 46.59 -6.51
C ALA A 56 -27.57 46.70 -5.31
N ARG A 57 -27.83 47.64 -4.37
CA ARG A 57 -27.07 47.78 -3.14
C ARG A 57 -27.12 46.49 -2.30
N PHE A 58 -28.30 45.91 -2.09
CA PHE A 58 -28.45 44.65 -1.38
C PHE A 58 -27.68 43.52 -2.06
N GLY A 59 -27.74 43.48 -3.39
CA GLY A 59 -26.93 42.51 -4.17
C GLY A 59 -25.45 42.66 -3.90
N GLN A 60 -24.93 43.90 -3.87
CA GLN A 60 -23.52 44.17 -3.59
C GLN A 60 -23.14 43.75 -2.15
N GLU A 61 -23.99 44.08 -1.18
CA GLU A 61 -23.77 43.67 0.22
C GLU A 61 -23.75 42.16 0.39
N TYR A 62 -24.67 41.46 -0.30
CA TYR A 62 -24.70 39.99 -0.33
C TYR A 62 -23.40 39.44 -0.89
N GLN A 63 -22.89 39.99 -2.01
CA GLN A 63 -21.64 39.51 -2.60
C GLN A 63 -20.45 39.69 -1.65
N ALA A 64 -20.43 40.80 -0.87
CA ALA A 64 -19.36 41.01 0.13
C ALA A 64 -19.41 39.95 1.23
N VAL A 65 -20.62 39.63 1.76
CA VAL A 65 -20.80 38.58 2.78
C VAL A 65 -20.43 37.21 2.19
N SER A 66 -20.84 36.95 0.94
CA SER A 66 -20.52 35.71 0.26
C SER A 66 -19.01 35.48 0.11
N ALA A 67 -18.27 36.58 -0.18
CA ALA A 67 -16.81 36.50 -0.27
C ALA A 67 -16.19 36.12 1.09
N GLN A 68 -16.67 36.73 2.20
CA GLN A 68 -16.20 36.40 3.55
C GLN A 68 -16.53 34.95 3.93
N ALA A 69 -17.76 34.50 3.61
CA ALA A 69 -18.18 33.14 3.88
C ALA A 69 -17.30 32.14 3.10
N SER A 70 -16.97 32.48 1.85
CA SER A 70 -16.10 31.65 1.02
C SER A 70 -14.68 31.53 1.61
N ALA A 71 -14.13 32.62 2.11
CA ALA A 71 -12.80 32.60 2.76
C ALA A 71 -12.83 31.73 4.02
N PHE A 72 -13.85 31.88 4.87
CA PHE A 72 -14.03 31.05 6.06
C PHE A 72 -14.13 29.56 5.69
N HIS A 73 -14.93 29.28 4.66
CA HIS A 73 -15.14 27.91 4.18
C HIS A 73 -13.82 27.26 3.73
N GLN A 74 -13.00 28.01 2.97
CA GLN A 74 -11.68 27.52 2.53
C GLN A 74 -10.77 27.23 3.73
N GLN A 75 -10.76 28.15 4.73
CA GLN A 75 -9.96 27.94 5.94
C GLN A 75 -10.43 26.70 6.71
N PHE A 76 -11.74 26.49 6.77
CA PHE A 76 -12.32 25.30 7.43
C PHE A 76 -11.86 24.02 6.75
N VAL A 77 -11.91 23.96 5.39
CA VAL A 77 -11.43 22.80 4.63
C VAL A 77 -9.94 22.55 4.89
N GLN A 78 -9.11 23.60 4.91
CA GLN A 78 -7.69 23.47 5.21
C GLN A 78 -7.47 22.91 6.62
N THR A 79 -8.27 23.35 7.60
CA THR A 79 -8.17 22.85 8.97
C THR A 79 -8.52 21.36 9.05
N LEU A 80 -9.58 20.94 8.34
CA LEU A 80 -9.96 19.52 8.26
C LEU A 80 -8.83 18.66 7.66
N ASN A 81 -8.24 19.12 6.57
CA ASN A 81 -7.13 18.41 5.93
C ASN A 81 -5.90 18.33 6.84
N SER A 82 -5.60 19.41 7.56
CA SER A 82 -4.49 19.43 8.51
C SER A 82 -4.73 18.47 9.68
N ALA A 83 -5.97 18.42 10.17
CA ALA A 83 -6.34 17.48 11.23
C ALA A 83 -6.19 16.03 10.76
N SER A 84 -6.66 15.73 9.54
CA SER A 84 -6.51 14.38 8.96
C SER A 84 -5.03 13.99 8.86
N GLY A 85 -4.19 14.89 8.37
CA GLY A 85 -2.75 14.67 8.30
C GLY A 85 -2.10 14.42 9.66
N SER A 86 -2.54 15.14 10.68
CA SER A 86 -2.03 14.98 12.05
C SER A 86 -2.39 13.60 12.61
N TYR A 87 -3.62 13.13 12.38
CA TYR A 87 -4.02 11.80 12.81
C TYR A 87 -3.24 10.71 12.08
N ALA A 88 -3.07 10.85 10.76
CA ALA A 88 -2.28 9.89 9.97
C ALA A 88 -0.83 9.81 10.45
N ALA A 89 -0.21 10.96 10.74
CA ALA A 89 1.16 11.01 11.26
C ALA A 89 1.27 10.34 12.65
N ALA A 90 0.27 10.57 13.51
CA ALA A 90 0.25 9.95 14.84
C ALA A 90 0.13 8.42 14.73
N GLU A 91 -0.73 7.92 13.83
CA GLU A 91 -0.88 6.49 13.60
C GLU A 91 0.42 5.87 13.07
N ALA A 92 1.08 6.52 12.11
CA ALA A 92 2.35 6.04 11.56
C ALA A 92 3.43 5.98 12.65
N THR A 93 3.46 6.97 13.55
CA THR A 93 4.40 7.00 14.67
C THR A 93 4.16 5.84 15.62
N ILE A 94 2.90 5.59 15.98
CA ILE A 94 2.53 4.48 16.88
C ILE A 94 2.90 3.13 16.23
N ALA A 95 2.59 2.97 14.94
CA ALA A 95 2.92 1.74 14.22
C ALA A 95 4.44 1.48 14.23
N SER A 96 5.25 2.52 13.98
CA SER A 96 6.71 2.37 13.97
C SER A 96 7.27 2.05 15.37
N GLN A 97 6.69 2.66 16.42
CA GLN A 97 7.09 2.37 17.80
C GLN A 97 6.77 0.94 18.20
N LEU A 98 5.59 0.43 17.81
CA LEU A 98 5.20 -0.96 18.06
C LEU A 98 6.13 -1.93 17.33
N GLN A 99 6.49 -1.62 16.09
CA GLN A 99 7.41 -2.44 15.30
C GLN A 99 8.80 -2.49 15.96
N THR A 100 9.29 -1.35 16.43
CA THR A 100 10.57 -1.27 17.15
C THR A 100 10.52 -2.10 18.44
N ALA A 101 9.47 -1.93 19.23
CA ALA A 101 9.30 -2.68 20.48
C ALA A 101 9.24 -4.19 20.24
N GLN A 102 8.53 -4.61 19.19
CA GLN A 102 8.48 -6.02 18.78
C GLN A 102 9.86 -6.54 18.40
N HIS A 103 10.60 -5.78 17.60
CA HIS A 103 11.96 -6.15 17.18
C HIS A 103 12.90 -6.27 18.38
N ASP A 104 12.85 -5.30 19.29
CA ASP A 104 13.71 -5.30 20.49
C ASP A 104 13.39 -6.49 21.41
N LEU A 105 12.10 -6.77 21.58
CA LEU A 105 11.67 -7.91 22.40
C LEU A 105 12.14 -9.23 21.79
N LEU A 106 11.94 -9.41 20.47
CA LEU A 106 12.42 -10.61 19.76
C LEU A 106 13.94 -10.72 19.83
N GLY A 107 14.64 -9.61 19.69
CA GLY A 107 16.11 -9.57 19.84
C GLY A 107 16.54 -10.04 21.22
N ALA A 108 15.91 -9.54 22.26
CA ALA A 108 16.23 -9.92 23.64
C ALA A 108 15.95 -11.42 23.90
N VAL A 109 14.85 -11.94 23.35
CA VAL A 109 14.49 -13.36 23.49
C VAL A 109 15.45 -14.26 22.70
N ASN A 110 15.88 -13.80 21.53
CA ASN A 110 16.71 -14.61 20.62
C ASN A 110 18.19 -14.54 20.93
N ALA A 111 18.67 -13.46 21.55
CA ALA A 111 20.11 -13.24 21.75
C ALA A 111 20.84 -14.44 22.42
N PRO A 112 20.30 -15.07 23.48
CA PRO A 112 21.00 -16.22 24.04
C PRO A 112 21.15 -17.40 23.09
N THR A 113 20.10 -17.71 22.32
CA THR A 113 20.15 -18.86 21.40
C THR A 113 20.98 -18.54 20.16
N GLU A 114 20.98 -17.30 19.70
CA GLU A 114 21.83 -16.89 18.59
C GLU A 114 23.31 -16.98 18.98
N THR A 115 23.64 -16.52 20.19
CA THR A 115 25.03 -16.57 20.66
C THR A 115 25.52 -18.00 20.87
N LEU A 116 24.69 -18.88 21.43
CA LEU A 116 25.11 -20.25 21.79
C LEU A 116 24.94 -21.24 20.65
N LEU A 117 23.92 -21.06 19.81
CA LEU A 117 23.51 -22.07 18.82
C LEU A 117 23.47 -21.54 17.39
N GLY A 118 23.72 -20.24 17.19
CA GLY A 118 23.70 -19.61 15.86
C GLY A 118 22.33 -19.56 15.22
N ARG A 119 21.23 -19.67 16.03
CA ARG A 119 19.86 -19.65 15.52
C ARG A 119 18.96 -18.91 16.50
N PRO A 120 17.95 -18.18 16.00
CA PRO A 120 16.98 -17.57 16.89
C PRO A 120 16.11 -18.63 17.59
N LEU A 121 15.57 -18.30 18.74
CA LEU A 121 14.57 -19.12 19.41
C LEU A 121 13.22 -19.03 18.70
N ILE A 122 12.82 -17.80 18.32
CA ILE A 122 11.55 -17.49 17.65
C ILE A 122 11.84 -16.57 16.46
N GLY A 123 11.33 -16.93 15.29
CA GLY A 123 11.44 -16.10 14.10
C GLY A 123 11.64 -16.95 12.84
N ASP A 124 11.24 -16.41 11.72
CA ASP A 124 11.41 -17.09 10.45
C ASP A 124 12.86 -16.98 9.95
N GLY A 125 13.29 -17.97 9.22
CA GLY A 125 14.60 -17.98 8.57
C GLY A 125 14.68 -16.95 7.45
N ALA A 126 15.83 -16.30 7.31
CA ALA A 126 16.03 -15.31 6.22
C ALA A 126 15.92 -15.99 4.85
N PRO A 127 15.33 -15.34 3.86
CA PRO A 127 15.31 -15.89 2.50
C PRO A 127 16.71 -15.90 1.89
N GLY A 128 16.94 -16.85 1.02
CA GLY A 128 18.19 -16.94 0.27
C GLY A 128 18.38 -15.75 -0.66
N THR A 129 19.63 -15.41 -0.89
CA THR A 129 20.03 -14.31 -1.78
C THR A 129 20.97 -14.84 -2.86
N ALA A 130 21.32 -14.00 -3.84
CA ALA A 130 22.25 -14.42 -4.90
C ALA A 130 23.62 -14.81 -4.34
N THR A 131 24.05 -14.19 -3.23
CA THR A 131 25.36 -14.47 -2.60
C THR A 131 25.31 -15.61 -1.58
N SER A 132 24.12 -15.89 -1.01
CA SER A 132 23.89 -17.00 -0.08
C SER A 132 22.58 -17.69 -0.48
N PRO A 133 22.63 -18.59 -1.47
CA PRO A 133 21.40 -19.06 -2.10
C PRO A 133 20.44 -19.84 -1.20
N ASN A 134 20.93 -20.48 -0.17
CA ASN A 134 20.07 -21.29 0.70
C ASN A 134 19.31 -20.40 1.68
N GLY A 135 18.05 -20.72 1.90
CA GLY A 135 17.25 -20.08 2.94
C GLY A 135 17.77 -20.42 4.32
N GLY A 136 17.70 -19.46 5.23
CA GLY A 136 18.09 -19.65 6.62
C GLY A 136 17.15 -20.57 7.37
N ALA A 137 17.65 -21.23 8.41
CA ALA A 137 16.80 -22.03 9.29
C ALA A 137 15.87 -21.13 10.12
N GLY A 138 14.67 -21.57 10.35
CA GLY A 138 13.72 -20.89 11.24
C GLY A 138 14.10 -21.09 12.71
N GLY A 139 13.37 -20.42 13.59
CA GLY A 139 13.61 -20.45 15.03
C GLY A 139 13.53 -21.87 15.61
N LEU A 140 14.26 -22.06 16.69
CA LEU A 140 14.32 -23.38 17.35
C LEU A 140 12.95 -23.82 17.85
N LEU A 141 12.19 -22.92 18.48
CA LEU A 141 10.83 -23.24 18.97
C LEU A 141 9.75 -22.95 17.91
N TYR A 142 9.79 -21.77 17.32
CA TYR A 142 8.73 -21.32 16.42
C TYR A 142 9.32 -20.48 15.28
N GLY A 143 8.95 -20.85 14.07
CA GLY A 143 9.33 -20.10 12.88
C GLY A 143 9.51 -20.98 11.64
N ASN A 144 9.19 -20.43 10.51
CA ASN A 144 9.32 -21.13 9.24
C ASN A 144 10.77 -21.04 8.73
N GLY A 145 11.18 -22.02 7.96
CA GLY A 145 12.44 -21.91 7.21
C GLY A 145 12.34 -20.87 6.11
N GLY A 146 13.41 -20.16 5.84
CA GLY A 146 13.50 -19.18 4.75
C GLY A 146 13.43 -19.85 3.39
N ASN A 147 12.84 -19.21 2.40
CA ASN A 147 12.82 -19.74 1.03
C ASN A 147 14.21 -19.66 0.40
N GLY A 148 14.54 -20.63 -0.44
CA GLY A 148 15.77 -20.61 -1.23
C GLY A 148 15.71 -19.55 -2.34
N TYR A 149 16.86 -19.05 -2.74
CA TYR A 149 17.00 -18.08 -3.83
C TYR A 149 16.61 -18.70 -5.16
N SER A 150 15.78 -17.98 -5.92
CA SER A 150 15.44 -18.41 -7.29
C SER A 150 16.40 -17.75 -8.27
N ALA A 151 17.19 -18.57 -8.95
CA ALA A 151 18.20 -18.11 -9.88
C ALA A 151 17.56 -17.75 -11.23
N THR A 152 18.06 -16.70 -11.85
CA THR A 152 17.64 -16.29 -13.21
C THR A 152 18.72 -16.53 -14.25
N ALA A 153 20.00 -16.68 -13.82
CA ALA A 153 21.08 -16.90 -14.76
C ALA A 153 21.14 -18.35 -15.20
N SER A 154 21.43 -18.57 -16.49
CA SER A 154 21.50 -19.90 -17.10
C SER A 154 22.61 -20.73 -16.43
N GLY A 155 22.30 -21.98 -16.11
CA GLY A 155 23.25 -22.90 -15.49
C GLY A 155 23.40 -22.73 -13.98
N VAL A 156 22.70 -21.79 -13.36
CA VAL A 156 22.80 -21.54 -11.92
C VAL A 156 21.62 -22.21 -11.21
N GLY A 157 21.91 -23.11 -10.27
CA GLY A 157 20.88 -23.80 -9.49
C GLY A 157 20.15 -22.90 -8.51
N GLY A 158 18.91 -23.26 -8.19
CA GLY A 158 18.17 -22.61 -7.14
C GLY A 158 18.70 -23.00 -5.76
N GLY A 159 18.55 -22.12 -4.78
CA GLY A 159 18.94 -22.38 -3.41
C GLY A 159 17.97 -23.31 -2.69
N ALA A 160 18.46 -24.08 -1.74
CA ALA A 160 17.60 -24.92 -0.90
C ALA A 160 16.78 -24.04 0.07
N GLY A 161 15.59 -24.48 0.39
CA GLY A 161 14.80 -23.87 1.47
C GLY A 161 15.37 -24.24 2.84
N GLY A 162 15.24 -23.35 3.81
CA GLY A 162 15.67 -23.58 5.18
C GLY A 162 14.70 -24.50 5.93
N SER A 163 15.20 -25.18 6.95
CA SER A 163 14.36 -26.04 7.80
C SER A 163 13.74 -25.24 8.95
N ALA A 164 12.53 -25.59 9.34
CA ALA A 164 11.93 -25.09 10.58
C ALA A 164 12.57 -25.74 11.80
N GLY A 165 12.23 -25.29 13.00
CA GLY A 165 12.64 -25.95 14.23
C GLY A 165 11.58 -26.89 14.76
N LEU A 166 11.01 -26.57 15.94
CA LEU A 166 9.99 -27.39 16.57
C LEU A 166 8.64 -27.22 15.87
N ILE A 167 8.20 -26.00 15.65
CA ILE A 167 6.92 -25.65 15.03
C ILE A 167 7.19 -24.67 13.89
N GLY A 168 6.74 -25.00 12.69
CA GLY A 168 6.87 -24.13 11.51
C GLY A 168 7.02 -24.96 10.25
N ASN A 169 6.83 -24.32 9.11
CA ASN A 169 6.96 -24.97 7.83
C ASN A 169 8.37 -24.82 7.27
N GLY A 170 8.84 -25.79 6.55
CA GLY A 170 10.09 -25.68 5.81
C GLY A 170 9.97 -24.65 4.69
N GLY A 171 11.05 -23.95 4.40
CA GLY A 171 11.08 -22.99 3.30
C GLY A 171 11.00 -23.69 1.95
N ALA A 172 10.42 -23.05 0.96
CA ALA A 172 10.39 -23.56 -0.39
C ALA A 172 11.80 -23.54 -1.02
N GLY A 173 12.11 -24.51 -1.84
CA GLY A 173 13.33 -24.46 -2.66
C GLY A 173 13.19 -23.38 -3.73
N GLY A 174 14.27 -22.71 -4.07
CA GLY A 174 14.28 -21.70 -5.13
C GLY A 174 14.33 -22.35 -6.51
N ALA A 175 13.74 -21.71 -7.50
CA ALA A 175 13.82 -22.19 -8.89
C ALA A 175 15.24 -22.05 -9.43
N GLY A 176 15.67 -23.03 -10.21
CA GLY A 176 16.92 -22.89 -10.97
C GLY A 176 16.73 -22.03 -12.20
N GLY A 177 17.80 -21.40 -12.64
CA GLY A 177 17.81 -20.70 -13.92
C GLY A 177 17.74 -21.67 -15.09
N PRO A 178 17.67 -21.17 -16.33
CA PRO A 178 17.60 -22.06 -17.49
C PRO A 178 18.72 -23.14 -17.46
N ASN A 179 18.35 -24.37 -17.71
CA ASN A 179 19.25 -25.53 -17.73
C ASN A 179 19.89 -25.84 -16.36
N ALA A 180 19.27 -25.46 -15.25
CA ALA A 180 19.77 -25.74 -13.91
C ALA A 180 18.64 -26.24 -12.99
N PRO A 181 18.96 -27.14 -12.05
CA PRO A 181 17.92 -27.67 -11.16
C PRO A 181 17.48 -26.62 -10.15
N GLY A 182 16.23 -26.77 -9.67
CA GLY A 182 15.77 -26.02 -8.51
C GLY A 182 16.35 -26.58 -7.22
N GLY A 183 16.30 -25.79 -6.17
CA GLY A 183 16.74 -26.18 -4.84
C GLY A 183 15.72 -27.08 -4.13
N ALA A 184 16.17 -27.87 -3.20
CA ALA A 184 15.29 -28.73 -2.38
C ALA A 184 14.46 -27.86 -1.44
N GLY A 185 13.25 -28.32 -1.12
CA GLY A 185 12.49 -27.69 -0.02
C GLY A 185 13.11 -28.04 1.32
N GLY A 186 12.92 -27.16 2.30
CA GLY A 186 13.36 -27.36 3.67
C GLY A 186 12.46 -28.32 4.45
N ASN A 187 12.97 -28.86 5.55
CA ASN A 187 12.19 -29.72 6.42
C ASN A 187 11.17 -28.91 7.23
N GLY A 188 9.98 -29.47 7.39
CA GLY A 188 8.99 -28.91 8.30
C GLY A 188 9.37 -29.13 9.75
N GLY A 189 8.61 -28.50 10.63
CA GLY A 189 8.80 -28.58 12.05
C GLY A 189 8.68 -29.99 12.60
N TRP A 190 9.49 -30.27 13.56
CA TRP A 190 9.62 -31.57 14.18
C TRP A 190 8.36 -32.02 14.89
N LEU A 191 7.65 -31.08 15.54
CA LEU A 191 6.37 -31.36 16.19
C LEU A 191 5.18 -31.02 15.28
N LEU A 192 5.26 -29.91 14.58
CA LEU A 192 4.15 -29.43 13.73
C LEU A 192 4.67 -28.58 12.58
N GLY A 193 4.30 -28.95 11.37
CA GLY A 193 4.66 -28.18 10.19
C GLY A 193 4.84 -29.04 8.96
N ASN A 194 4.79 -28.43 7.80
CA ASN A 194 4.94 -29.10 6.51
C ASN A 194 6.34 -28.83 5.94
N GLY A 195 6.86 -29.79 5.15
CA GLY A 195 8.07 -29.56 4.37
C GLY A 195 7.82 -28.52 3.27
N GLY A 196 8.88 -27.83 2.89
CA GLY A 196 8.76 -26.87 1.82
C GLY A 196 8.66 -27.50 0.43
N UNK A 197 8.11 -26.93 -0.48
CA UNK A 197 7.92 -27.42 -1.74
C UNK A 197 9.18 -27.36 -2.49
N UNK A 198 9.29 -27.98 -3.38
CA UNK A 198 10.08 -27.88 -4.21
C UNK A 198 9.62 -27.07 -5.13
N PRO A 199 10.42 -26.37 -5.95
CA PRO A 199 9.97 -25.58 -7.08
C PRO A 199 9.66 -26.47 -8.28
N PRO A 200 8.79 -25.99 -9.14
CA PRO A 200 8.55 -26.76 -10.38
C PRO A 200 9.86 -26.93 -11.16
N LEU A 201 10.01 -28.06 -11.78
CA LEU A 201 11.18 -28.32 -12.62
C LEU A 201 11.26 -27.24 -13.70
N PRO A 202 12.48 -26.71 -13.97
CA PRO A 202 12.62 -25.75 -15.07
C PRO A 202 12.14 -26.42 -16.35
N SER A 203 11.37 -25.69 -17.15
CA SER A 203 10.99 -26.17 -18.48
C SER A 203 12.28 -26.30 -19.28
N SER A 204 12.77 -27.54 -19.36
CA SER A 204 14.11 -27.82 -19.90
C SER A 204 14.11 -27.99 -21.40
N GLN A 205 13.18 -27.35 -22.12
CA GLN A 205 13.32 -27.31 -23.58
C GLN A 205 12.86 -25.97 -24.13
N PRO A 206 13.74 -25.25 -24.80
CA PRO A 206 13.25 -24.26 -25.73
C PRO A 206 12.31 -24.98 -26.71
N PRO A 207 11.22 -24.33 -27.13
CA PRO A 207 10.37 -24.94 -28.14
C PRO A 207 11.25 -25.39 -29.31
N LEU A 208 11.10 -26.63 -29.70
CA LEU A 208 11.80 -27.14 -30.87
C LEU A 208 11.60 -26.17 -32.03
N PRO A 209 12.66 -25.79 -32.74
CA PRO A 209 12.50 -24.96 -33.92
C PRO A 209 11.50 -25.65 -34.85
N PRO A 210 10.66 -24.88 -35.52
CA PRO A 210 9.69 -25.50 -36.47
C PRO A 210 10.44 -26.38 -37.46
N ALA A 211 9.92 -27.58 -37.66
CA ALA A 211 10.53 -28.54 -38.59
C ALA A 211 10.70 -27.83 -39.94
N PRO A 212 11.85 -28.03 -40.62
CA PRO A 212 12.03 -27.44 -41.94
C PRO A 212 10.91 -27.93 -42.88
N PRO A 213 10.42 -27.05 -43.74
CA PRO A 213 9.35 -27.47 -44.67
C PRO A 213 9.88 -28.64 -45.55
N GLY A 214 9.18 -29.75 -45.55
CA GLY A 214 9.55 -30.90 -46.36
C GLY A 214 9.91 -32.19 -45.62
N ALA A 215 10.02 -32.16 -44.27
CA ALA A 215 10.29 -33.39 -43.52
C ALA A 215 9.02 -34.26 -43.44
N ARG A 216 8.86 -35.23 -44.32
CA ARG A 216 7.78 -36.20 -44.24
C ARG A 216 8.09 -37.19 -43.10
N ARG A 217 7.15 -37.37 -42.21
CA ARG A 217 7.24 -38.41 -41.20
C ARG A 217 7.19 -39.77 -41.95
N ALA A 218 8.23 -40.57 -41.76
CA ALA A 218 8.16 -41.98 -42.20
C ALA A 218 7.16 -42.70 -41.29
N SER A 219 6.12 -43.29 -41.87
CA SER A 219 5.22 -44.16 -41.13
C SER A 219 5.97 -45.43 -40.75
N PRO A 220 5.85 -45.89 -39.49
CA PRO A 220 6.37 -47.21 -39.18
C PRO A 220 5.55 -48.28 -39.91
N ALA A 221 6.23 -49.24 -40.47
CA ALA A 221 5.65 -50.43 -41.12
C ALA A 221 5.09 -51.39 -40.07
#